data_de756bd437cdefcbaa545a7b616f852b
#
_entry.id   de756bd437cdefcbaa545a7b616f852b
#
_cell.length_a   1.000
_cell.length_b   1.000
_cell.length_c   1.000
_cell.angle_alpha   90.00
_cell.angle_beta   90.00
_cell.angle_gamma   90.00
#
_symmetry.space_group_name_H-M   'P 1'
#
loop_
_entity.id
_entity.type
_entity.pdbx_description
1 polymer ?
#
loop_
_entity_poly.entity_id
_entity_poly.type
_entity_poly.pdbx_seq_one_letter_code
_entity_poly.pdbx_strand_id
1 'polypeptide(L)'
;MQLFEGWHNGLSSDLLFWVAIDTLFLTVVKKFNAAQIVSLTTLSMITCIILQVPLLKIIKKIGNTNSVKLGTLFLLISSILLTFGKNYISIVLGKIFYEMAFTFKNMANAILKNNLELQQKSEDYIKIQTKSNTIYAVVTMIISFVASILFNFNNYLPMILCILFCFICFILSFYIVDMSKYDKTAKKTEEKVKNKVKYNKIIIMLIISYGLFYPIVNSGQSNGKLFIQQELLLKFSVEKTSLIIGAILCVSRIVRVISNMAFNKIHSKYKEKVSFMLPILLMVSIFLMISGSMINNFIILKFIIMSLGYVIILFIRDPFKVYIQDLALRNVNNEEQQTLLTTMELSRKIIRTMISLNFTMILLNNPMKVVMVILFGLSIIEVLISIRLYKMILNIDKIEKKKRKIYVEKV
;
A
#
# COMPACT_ATOMS: atom_id res chain seq x y z
N MET A 1 4.63 -20.40 -18.81
CA MET A 1 4.75 -18.95 -19.05
C MET A 1 3.89 -18.13 -18.08
N GLN A 2 2.57 -18.30 -18.02
CA GLN A 2 1.65 -17.56 -17.11
C GLN A 2 1.99 -17.69 -15.61
N LEU A 3 2.35 -18.88 -15.14
CA LEU A 3 2.80 -19.10 -13.77
C LEU A 3 4.11 -18.34 -13.49
N PHE A 4 5.04 -18.31 -14.46
CA PHE A 4 6.29 -17.58 -14.36
C PHE A 4 6.06 -16.05 -14.25
N GLU A 5 5.16 -15.49 -15.06
CA GLU A 5 4.78 -14.07 -14.98
C GLU A 5 4.14 -13.73 -13.62
N GLY A 6 3.27 -14.60 -13.11
CA GLY A 6 2.70 -14.44 -11.77
C GLY A 6 3.73 -14.53 -10.64
N TRP A 7 4.67 -15.47 -10.72
CA TRP A 7 5.78 -15.59 -9.76
C TRP A 7 6.73 -14.39 -9.82
N HIS A 8 7.14 -13.98 -11.02
CA HIS A 8 7.97 -12.80 -11.22
C HIS A 8 7.30 -11.54 -10.63
N ASN A 9 6.02 -11.33 -10.93
CA ASN A 9 5.25 -10.22 -10.37
C ASN A 9 5.19 -10.27 -8.84
N GLY A 10 5.00 -11.44 -8.26
CA GLY A 10 4.99 -11.62 -6.80
C GLY A 10 6.35 -11.32 -6.17
N LEU A 11 7.42 -11.92 -6.68
CA LEU A 11 8.76 -11.78 -6.10
C LEU A 11 9.38 -10.40 -6.34
N SER A 12 9.14 -9.82 -7.51
CA SER A 12 9.63 -8.48 -7.83
C SER A 12 8.71 -7.36 -7.30
N SER A 13 7.62 -7.67 -6.60
CA SER A 13 6.61 -6.68 -6.21
C SER A 13 7.14 -5.60 -5.27
N ASP A 14 8.25 -5.85 -4.55
CA ASP A 14 8.82 -4.89 -3.60
C ASP A 14 10.31 -5.18 -3.34
N LEU A 15 10.98 -4.27 -2.61
CA LEU A 15 12.27 -4.51 -1.96
C LEU A 15 12.04 -5.35 -0.70
N LEU A 16 11.95 -6.67 -0.84
CA LEU A 16 11.41 -7.59 0.16
C LEU A 16 12.08 -7.46 1.55
N PHE A 17 13.41 -7.45 1.58
CA PHE A 17 14.16 -7.32 2.84
C PHE A 17 14.14 -5.89 3.38
N TRP A 18 14.15 -4.89 2.49
CA TRP A 18 14.07 -3.48 2.86
C TRP A 18 12.80 -3.18 3.66
N VAL A 19 11.62 -3.59 3.17
CA VAL A 19 10.34 -3.34 3.83
C VAL A 19 10.31 -3.87 5.28
N ALA A 20 11.05 -4.95 5.55
CA ALA A 20 11.15 -5.50 6.90
C ALA A 20 11.98 -4.63 7.84
N ILE A 21 13.13 -4.13 7.38
CA ILE A 21 14.13 -3.50 8.26
C ILE A 21 14.39 -2.01 7.95
N ASP A 22 13.67 -1.38 7.02
CA ASP A 22 13.93 -0.02 6.54
C ASP A 22 14.15 1.00 7.66
N THR A 23 13.22 1.07 8.62
CA THR A 23 13.32 2.02 9.73
C THR A 23 14.51 1.72 10.64
N LEU A 24 14.77 0.42 10.90
CA LEU A 24 15.89 -0.01 11.74
C LEU A 24 17.24 0.26 11.04
N PHE A 25 17.34 -0.06 9.75
CA PHE A 25 18.52 0.18 8.95
C PHE A 25 18.84 1.68 8.85
N LEU A 26 17.83 2.51 8.59
CA LEU A 26 17.99 3.95 8.52
C LEU A 26 18.39 4.57 9.87
N THR A 27 17.80 4.10 10.97
CA THR A 27 18.10 4.62 12.32
C THR A 27 19.47 4.14 12.81
N VAL A 28 19.75 2.84 12.72
CA VAL A 28 20.94 2.23 13.36
C VAL A 28 22.17 2.36 12.46
N VAL A 29 22.03 2.07 11.17
CA VAL A 29 23.18 2.04 10.23
C VAL A 29 23.44 3.41 9.62
N LYS A 30 22.38 4.08 9.14
CA LYS A 30 22.50 5.41 8.51
C LYS A 30 22.45 6.56 9.50
N LYS A 31 22.10 6.30 10.78
CA LYS A 31 22.01 7.31 11.85
C LYS A 31 21.01 8.43 11.57
N PHE A 32 19.95 8.15 10.78
CA PHE A 32 18.93 9.13 10.47
C PHE A 32 17.94 9.29 11.63
N ASN A 33 17.54 10.53 11.89
CA ASN A 33 16.47 10.83 12.83
C ASN A 33 15.08 10.60 12.19
N ALA A 34 14.02 10.67 13.00
CA ALA A 34 12.65 10.43 12.55
C ALA A 34 12.22 11.39 11.44
N ALA A 35 12.57 12.69 11.53
CA ALA A 35 12.25 13.67 10.51
C ALA A 35 12.90 13.34 9.16
N GLN A 36 14.17 12.95 9.17
CA GLN A 36 14.87 12.51 7.96
C GLN A 36 14.24 11.25 7.34
N ILE A 37 13.83 10.27 8.16
CA ILE A 37 13.19 9.04 7.68
C ILE A 37 11.83 9.34 7.04
N VAL A 38 11.01 10.18 7.65
CA VAL A 38 9.70 10.55 7.09
C VAL A 38 9.86 11.42 5.84
N SER A 39 10.83 12.35 5.84
CA SER A 39 11.10 13.23 4.69
C SER A 39 11.59 12.46 3.45
N LEU A 40 12.31 11.33 3.60
CA LEU A 40 12.66 10.46 2.48
C LEU A 40 11.42 10.03 1.68
N THR A 41 10.37 9.61 2.39
CA THR A 41 9.11 9.21 1.77
C THR A 41 8.39 10.40 1.13
N THR A 42 8.38 11.53 1.81
CA THR A 42 7.75 12.77 1.30
C THR A 42 8.40 13.25 0.02
N LEU A 43 9.73 13.38 0.00
CA LEU A 43 10.49 13.83 -1.17
C LEU A 43 10.33 12.88 -2.36
N SER A 44 10.41 11.57 -2.13
CA SER A 44 10.24 10.59 -3.19
C SER A 44 8.83 10.63 -3.80
N MET A 45 7.79 10.84 -2.98
CA MET A 45 6.42 10.96 -3.46
C MET A 45 6.19 12.24 -4.27
N ILE A 46 6.67 13.39 -3.81
CA ILE A 46 6.59 14.66 -4.54
C ILE A 46 7.25 14.49 -5.91
N THR A 47 8.47 13.97 -5.93
CA THR A 47 9.20 13.74 -7.17
C THR A 47 8.45 12.79 -8.10
N CYS A 48 7.87 11.71 -7.57
CA CYS A 48 7.11 10.75 -8.38
C CYS A 48 5.84 11.38 -8.97
N ILE A 49 5.14 12.25 -8.24
CA ILE A 49 3.96 12.98 -8.75
C ILE A 49 4.38 13.90 -9.91
N ILE A 50 5.45 14.67 -9.74
CA ILE A 50 5.98 15.58 -10.77
C ILE A 50 6.40 14.79 -12.01
N LEU A 51 7.10 13.68 -11.82
CA LEU A 51 7.60 12.85 -12.90
C LEU A 51 6.55 11.93 -13.53
N GLN A 52 5.35 11.82 -12.97
CA GLN A 52 4.33 10.87 -13.45
C GLN A 52 4.02 11.03 -14.94
N VAL A 53 3.83 12.27 -15.42
CA VAL A 53 3.54 12.54 -16.83
C VAL A 53 4.73 12.22 -17.74
N PRO A 54 5.97 12.66 -17.47
CA PRO A 54 7.16 12.23 -18.20
C PRO A 54 7.34 10.73 -18.26
N LEU A 55 7.19 10.03 -17.11
CA LEU A 55 7.34 8.59 -17.02
C LEU A 55 6.32 7.85 -17.90
N LEU A 56 5.06 8.28 -17.91
CA LEU A 56 4.04 7.71 -18.79
C LEU A 56 4.35 7.90 -20.27
N LYS A 57 4.93 9.06 -20.67
CA LYS A 57 5.40 9.27 -22.05
C LYS A 57 6.52 8.28 -22.42
N ILE A 58 7.47 8.06 -21.50
CA ILE A 58 8.54 7.08 -21.69
C ILE A 58 7.96 5.67 -21.85
N ILE A 59 7.04 5.25 -20.97
CA ILE A 59 6.37 3.94 -21.04
C ILE A 59 5.70 3.73 -22.39
N LYS A 60 4.96 4.73 -22.89
CA LYS A 60 4.32 4.65 -24.22
C LYS A 60 5.34 4.49 -25.35
N LYS A 61 6.51 5.13 -25.24
CA LYS A 61 7.57 5.05 -26.26
C LYS A 61 8.29 3.72 -26.28
N ILE A 62 8.62 3.18 -25.10
CA ILE A 62 9.43 1.94 -24.99
C ILE A 62 8.59 0.67 -24.97
N GLY A 63 7.28 0.77 -24.69
CA GLY A 63 6.33 -0.33 -24.61
C GLY A 63 6.40 -1.10 -23.27
N ASN A 64 5.42 -1.99 -23.06
CA ASN A 64 5.19 -2.66 -21.78
C ASN A 64 6.38 -3.51 -21.31
N THR A 65 6.93 -4.37 -22.20
CA THR A 65 8.03 -5.29 -21.85
C THR A 65 9.29 -4.55 -21.42
N ASN A 66 9.68 -3.52 -22.19
CA ASN A 66 10.87 -2.73 -21.84
C ASN A 66 10.62 -1.87 -20.59
N SER A 67 9.38 -1.47 -20.35
CA SER A 67 9.01 -0.78 -19.11
C SER A 67 9.24 -1.69 -17.90
N VAL A 68 8.83 -2.95 -17.93
CA VAL A 68 9.08 -3.89 -16.82
C VAL A 68 10.57 -4.09 -16.58
N LYS A 69 11.38 -4.25 -17.65
CA LYS A 69 12.85 -4.36 -17.53
C LYS A 69 13.46 -3.11 -16.89
N LEU A 70 13.04 -1.92 -17.33
CA LEU A 70 13.51 -0.65 -16.75
C LEU A 70 13.07 -0.48 -15.29
N GLY A 71 11.84 -0.91 -14.96
CA GLY A 71 11.35 -0.88 -13.59
C GLY A 71 12.12 -1.79 -12.64
N THR A 72 12.49 -3.02 -13.08
CA THR A 72 13.32 -3.93 -12.28
C THR A 72 14.76 -3.43 -12.17
N LEU A 73 15.31 -2.79 -13.22
CA LEU A 73 16.60 -2.11 -13.15
C LEU A 73 16.57 -0.96 -12.12
N PHE A 74 15.53 -0.16 -12.09
CA PHE A 74 15.39 0.92 -11.10
C PHE A 74 15.28 0.38 -9.67
N LEU A 75 14.62 -0.77 -9.45
CA LEU A 75 14.64 -1.44 -8.14
C LEU A 75 16.05 -1.87 -7.74
N LEU A 76 16.82 -2.40 -8.68
CA LEU A 76 18.20 -2.78 -8.42
C LEU A 76 19.07 -1.56 -8.08
N ILE A 77 18.98 -0.48 -8.85
CA ILE A 77 19.71 0.78 -8.56
C ILE A 77 19.26 1.33 -7.20
N SER A 78 17.96 1.31 -6.92
CA SER A 78 17.43 1.73 -5.62
C SER A 78 18.03 0.91 -4.48
N SER A 79 18.03 -0.42 -4.58
CA SER A 79 18.57 -1.29 -3.52
C SER A 79 20.07 -1.03 -3.26
N ILE A 80 20.86 -0.76 -4.31
CA ILE A 80 22.28 -0.41 -4.20
C ILE A 80 22.45 0.95 -3.49
N LEU A 81 21.71 1.98 -3.93
CA LEU A 81 21.79 3.31 -3.33
C LEU A 81 21.33 3.32 -1.87
N LEU A 82 20.24 2.63 -1.53
CA LEU A 82 19.75 2.50 -0.17
C LEU A 82 20.75 1.75 0.74
N THR A 83 21.46 0.77 0.20
CA THR A 83 22.45 -0.01 0.96
C THR A 83 23.75 0.76 1.16
N PHE A 84 24.34 1.24 0.08
CA PHE A 84 25.71 1.79 0.09
C PHE A 84 25.76 3.33 0.10
N GLY A 85 24.64 4.01 -0.11
CA GLY A 85 24.57 5.49 -0.04
C GLY A 85 25.08 5.99 1.31
N LYS A 86 26.10 6.87 1.28
CA LYS A 86 26.75 7.40 2.50
C LYS A 86 26.06 8.63 3.06
N ASN A 87 25.44 9.44 2.22
CA ASN A 87 24.82 10.70 2.58
C ASN A 87 23.29 10.66 2.37
N TYR A 88 22.60 11.63 2.96
CA TYR A 88 21.14 11.74 2.86
C TYR A 88 20.66 11.82 1.41
N ILE A 89 21.35 12.59 0.55
CA ILE A 89 20.96 12.79 -0.86
C ILE A 89 20.98 11.47 -1.64
N SER A 90 22.01 10.62 -1.47
CA SER A 90 22.06 9.32 -2.15
C SER A 90 20.94 8.39 -1.70
N ILE A 91 20.52 8.44 -0.44
CA ILE A 91 19.37 7.68 0.05
C ILE A 91 18.05 8.24 -0.51
N VAL A 92 17.90 9.58 -0.61
CA VAL A 92 16.75 10.22 -1.29
C VAL A 92 16.67 9.76 -2.74
N LEU A 93 17.77 9.76 -3.49
CA LEU A 93 17.81 9.25 -4.86
C LEU A 93 17.42 7.78 -4.92
N GLY A 94 17.91 6.96 -3.99
CA GLY A 94 17.50 5.56 -3.87
C GLY A 94 15.98 5.41 -3.70
N LYS A 95 15.35 6.24 -2.86
CA LYS A 95 13.89 6.25 -2.66
C LYS A 95 13.14 6.77 -3.90
N ILE A 96 13.68 7.72 -4.62
CA ILE A 96 13.09 8.20 -5.89
C ILE A 96 13.09 7.08 -6.93
N PHE A 97 14.21 6.38 -7.12
CA PHE A 97 14.28 5.22 -8.03
C PHE A 97 13.31 4.11 -7.59
N TYR A 98 13.13 3.89 -6.29
CA TYR A 98 12.16 2.95 -5.75
C TYR A 98 10.73 3.30 -6.18
N GLU A 99 10.28 4.54 -6.02
CA GLU A 99 8.93 4.96 -6.41
C GLU A 99 8.74 4.95 -7.93
N MET A 100 9.76 5.37 -8.70
CA MET A 100 9.73 5.30 -10.17
C MET A 100 9.60 3.87 -10.67
N ALA A 101 10.30 2.92 -10.03
CA ALA A 101 10.27 1.52 -10.40
C ALA A 101 8.85 0.95 -10.43
N PHE A 102 7.98 1.31 -9.48
CA PHE A 102 6.60 0.86 -9.45
C PHE A 102 5.77 1.38 -10.62
N THR A 103 6.00 2.61 -11.06
CA THR A 103 5.30 3.17 -12.22
C THR A 103 5.58 2.32 -13.47
N PHE A 104 6.81 1.91 -13.69
CA PHE A 104 7.20 1.07 -14.82
C PHE A 104 6.76 -0.39 -14.66
N LYS A 105 6.91 -0.96 -13.48
CA LYS A 105 6.55 -2.37 -13.19
C LYS A 105 5.05 -2.65 -13.28
N ASN A 106 4.20 -1.65 -13.04
CA ASN A 106 2.75 -1.83 -13.20
C ASN A 106 2.35 -2.31 -14.60
N MET A 107 3.22 -2.13 -15.60
CA MET A 107 3.02 -2.67 -16.94
C MET A 107 3.04 -4.20 -17.00
N ALA A 108 3.60 -4.88 -16.00
CA ALA A 108 3.53 -6.34 -15.91
C ALA A 108 2.08 -6.85 -15.77
N ASN A 109 1.22 -6.11 -15.07
CA ASN A 109 -0.20 -6.44 -14.99
C ASN A 109 -0.92 -6.25 -16.33
N ALA A 110 -0.52 -5.25 -17.12
CA ALA A 110 -1.03 -5.05 -18.46
C ALA A 110 -0.59 -6.18 -19.41
N ILE A 111 0.68 -6.60 -19.33
CA ILE A 111 1.20 -7.74 -20.11
C ILE A 111 0.42 -9.01 -19.78
N LEU A 112 0.24 -9.32 -18.48
CA LEU A 112 -0.51 -10.50 -18.04
C LEU A 112 -1.94 -10.47 -18.59
N LYS A 113 -2.62 -9.33 -18.49
CA LYS A 113 -3.99 -9.17 -19.01
C LYS A 113 -4.03 -9.38 -20.53
N ASN A 114 -3.15 -8.71 -21.28
CA ASN A 114 -3.07 -8.85 -22.73
C ASN A 114 -2.81 -10.31 -23.17
N ASN A 115 -1.85 -10.97 -22.52
CA ASN A 115 -1.51 -12.35 -22.81
C ASN A 115 -2.67 -13.33 -22.55
N LEU A 116 -3.47 -13.08 -21.51
CA LEU A 116 -4.66 -13.87 -21.19
C LEU A 116 -5.81 -13.62 -22.17
N GLU A 117 -6.01 -12.37 -22.58
CA GLU A 117 -7.02 -12.01 -23.59
C GLU A 117 -6.73 -12.71 -24.93
N LEU A 118 -5.48 -12.71 -25.40
CA LEU A 118 -5.06 -13.40 -26.62
C LEU A 118 -5.23 -14.92 -26.53
N GLN A 119 -5.16 -15.50 -25.33
CA GLN A 119 -5.38 -16.93 -25.10
C GLN A 119 -6.85 -17.29 -24.82
N GLN A 120 -7.77 -16.33 -24.91
CA GLN A 120 -9.20 -16.48 -24.55
C GLN A 120 -9.42 -16.97 -23.11
N LYS A 121 -8.51 -16.59 -22.18
CA LYS A 121 -8.52 -16.95 -20.75
C LYS A 121 -8.62 -15.73 -19.84
N SER A 122 -9.34 -14.70 -20.26
CA SER A 122 -9.49 -13.46 -19.50
C SER A 122 -10.03 -13.67 -18.08
N GLU A 123 -10.87 -14.72 -17.89
CA GLU A 123 -11.44 -15.09 -16.59
C GLU A 123 -10.38 -15.56 -15.59
N ASP A 124 -9.24 -16.11 -16.06
CA ASP A 124 -8.15 -16.55 -15.19
C ASP A 124 -7.32 -15.40 -14.60
N TYR A 125 -7.48 -14.15 -15.07
CA TYR A 125 -6.72 -13.01 -14.60
C TYR A 125 -6.81 -12.83 -13.07
N ILE A 126 -8.04 -12.83 -12.54
CA ILE A 126 -8.27 -12.66 -11.09
C ILE A 126 -7.63 -13.81 -10.31
N LYS A 127 -7.76 -15.05 -10.79
CA LYS A 127 -7.20 -16.24 -10.16
C LYS A 127 -5.67 -16.19 -10.09
N ILE A 128 -5.00 -15.82 -11.20
CA ILE A 128 -3.54 -15.71 -11.27
C ILE A 128 -3.06 -14.57 -10.40
N GLN A 129 -3.72 -13.41 -10.43
CA GLN A 129 -3.38 -12.26 -9.62
C GLN A 129 -3.54 -12.53 -8.11
N THR A 130 -4.62 -13.22 -7.72
CA THR A 130 -4.85 -13.64 -6.34
C THR A 130 -3.77 -14.60 -5.86
N LYS A 131 -3.39 -15.58 -6.69
CA LYS A 131 -2.31 -16.53 -6.38
C LYS A 131 -0.96 -15.80 -6.23
N SER A 132 -0.65 -14.85 -7.11
CA SER A 132 0.56 -14.02 -7.02
C SER A 132 0.59 -13.21 -5.71
N ASN A 133 -0.53 -12.57 -5.34
CA ASN A 133 -0.65 -11.83 -4.10
C ASN A 133 -0.51 -12.71 -2.84
N THR A 134 -1.02 -13.93 -2.90
CA THR A 134 -0.88 -14.91 -1.80
C THR A 134 0.58 -15.33 -1.64
N ILE A 135 1.27 -15.66 -2.75
CA ILE A 135 2.70 -15.98 -2.74
C ILE A 135 3.50 -14.81 -2.16
N TYR A 136 3.25 -13.59 -2.62
CA TYR A 136 3.88 -12.40 -2.08
C TYR A 136 3.66 -12.24 -0.57
N ALA A 137 2.45 -12.45 -0.08
CA ALA A 137 2.12 -12.36 1.34
C ALA A 137 2.90 -13.39 2.18
N VAL A 138 2.97 -14.66 1.72
CA VAL A 138 3.74 -15.72 2.39
C VAL A 138 5.23 -15.43 2.38
N VAL A 139 5.78 -15.05 1.22
CA VAL A 139 7.20 -14.71 1.09
C VAL A 139 7.57 -13.52 1.98
N THR A 140 6.78 -12.46 1.99
CA THR A 140 7.05 -11.29 2.85
C THR A 140 6.89 -11.60 4.33
N MET A 141 6.01 -12.53 4.70
CA MET A 141 5.88 -13.02 6.08
C MET A 141 7.19 -13.67 6.56
N ILE A 142 7.70 -14.63 5.78
CA ILE A 142 8.96 -15.33 6.09
C ILE A 142 10.13 -14.34 6.12
N ILE A 143 10.27 -13.53 5.10
CA ILE A 143 11.35 -12.55 4.97
C ILE A 143 11.32 -11.53 6.12
N SER A 144 10.15 -11.12 6.61
CA SER A 144 10.06 -10.18 7.72
C SER A 144 10.76 -10.69 8.98
N PHE A 145 10.68 -11.97 9.27
CA PHE A 145 11.36 -12.57 10.41
C PHE A 145 12.84 -12.87 10.10
N VAL A 146 13.11 -13.49 8.95
CA VAL A 146 14.47 -13.83 8.50
C VAL A 146 15.36 -12.58 8.39
N ALA A 147 14.84 -11.49 7.85
CA ALA A 147 15.58 -10.24 7.74
C ALA A 147 16.05 -9.68 9.10
N SER A 148 15.23 -9.85 10.14
CA SER A 148 15.58 -9.42 11.50
C SER A 148 16.66 -10.29 12.11
N ILE A 149 16.64 -11.60 11.87
CA ILE A 149 17.71 -12.52 12.30
C ILE A 149 19.01 -12.18 11.58
N LEU A 150 18.97 -12.01 10.26
CA LEU A 150 20.14 -11.67 9.45
C LEU A 150 20.75 -10.31 9.83
N PHE A 151 19.90 -9.35 10.22
CA PHE A 151 20.35 -8.04 10.70
C PHE A 151 21.19 -8.15 11.98
N ASN A 152 20.91 -9.12 12.83
CA ASN A 152 21.68 -9.36 14.06
C ASN A 152 23.05 -9.99 13.79
N PHE A 153 23.20 -10.80 12.73
CA PHE A 153 24.50 -11.32 12.33
C PHE A 153 25.37 -10.22 11.68
N ASN A 154 24.78 -9.46 10.77
CA ASN A 154 25.42 -8.32 10.15
C ASN A 154 24.33 -7.35 9.65
N ASN A 155 24.43 -6.08 10.06
CA ASN A 155 23.44 -5.05 9.75
C ASN A 155 23.24 -4.81 8.25
N TYR A 156 24.23 -5.15 7.41
CA TYR A 156 24.16 -5.02 5.96
C TYR A 156 23.64 -6.28 5.25
N LEU A 157 23.68 -7.45 5.91
CA LEU A 157 23.38 -8.73 5.27
C LEU A 157 21.96 -8.79 4.64
N PRO A 158 20.88 -8.33 5.31
CA PRO A 158 19.55 -8.31 4.69
C PRO A 158 19.51 -7.43 3.44
N MET A 159 20.24 -6.32 3.45
CA MET A 159 20.29 -5.41 2.31
C MET A 159 21.10 -5.96 1.12
N ILE A 160 22.18 -6.67 1.39
CA ILE A 160 22.96 -7.38 0.37
C ILE A 160 22.10 -8.47 -0.30
N LEU A 161 21.34 -9.24 0.49
CA LEU A 161 20.37 -10.19 -0.04
C LEU A 161 19.27 -9.51 -0.85
N CYS A 162 18.81 -8.32 -0.42
CA CYS A 162 17.87 -7.53 -1.20
C CYS A 162 18.40 -7.16 -2.58
N ILE A 163 19.66 -6.74 -2.69
CA ILE A 163 20.34 -6.45 -3.97
C ILE A 163 20.39 -7.71 -4.83
N LEU A 164 20.79 -8.85 -4.25
CA LEU A 164 20.87 -10.13 -4.96
C LEU A 164 19.50 -10.54 -5.53
N PHE A 165 18.43 -10.41 -4.73
CA PHE A 165 17.07 -10.68 -5.19
C PHE A 165 16.62 -9.73 -6.29
N CYS A 166 16.90 -8.44 -6.18
CA CYS A 166 16.61 -7.46 -7.24
C CYS A 166 17.37 -7.77 -8.53
N PHE A 167 18.63 -8.22 -8.42
CA PHE A 167 19.44 -8.63 -9.56
C PHE A 167 18.85 -9.87 -10.26
N ILE A 168 18.47 -10.89 -9.50
CA ILE A 168 17.77 -12.06 -10.05
C ILE A 168 16.47 -11.65 -10.74
N CYS A 169 15.65 -10.80 -10.11
CA CYS A 169 14.41 -10.30 -10.71
C CYS A 169 14.67 -9.50 -11.99
N PHE A 170 15.74 -8.73 -12.03
CA PHE A 170 16.13 -8.00 -13.24
C PHE A 170 16.49 -8.97 -14.40
N ILE A 171 17.30 -10.01 -14.14
CA ILE A 171 17.60 -11.04 -15.14
C ILE A 171 16.32 -11.74 -15.61
N LEU A 172 15.44 -12.14 -14.66
CA LEU A 172 14.19 -12.81 -14.98
C LEU A 172 13.24 -11.92 -15.81
N SER A 173 13.33 -10.60 -15.70
CA SER A 173 12.51 -9.69 -16.49
C SER A 173 12.75 -9.76 -18.00
N PHE A 174 13.91 -10.27 -18.44
CA PHE A 174 14.21 -10.45 -19.87
C PHE A 174 13.42 -11.60 -20.51
N TYR A 175 12.91 -12.53 -19.71
CA TYR A 175 12.08 -13.66 -20.17
C TYR A 175 10.59 -13.31 -20.23
N ILE A 176 10.18 -12.08 -19.83
CA ILE A 176 8.80 -11.62 -19.93
C ILE A 176 8.53 -11.19 -21.36
N VAL A 177 7.48 -11.78 -21.97
CA VAL A 177 7.07 -11.50 -23.34
C VAL A 177 5.64 -10.97 -23.36
N ASP A 178 5.42 -9.86 -24.05
CA ASP A 178 4.10 -9.30 -24.34
C ASP A 178 3.66 -9.81 -25.73
N MET A 179 2.74 -10.78 -25.74
CA MET A 179 2.24 -11.41 -26.97
C MET A 179 1.40 -10.44 -27.82
N SER A 180 0.83 -9.37 -27.23
CA SER A 180 0.05 -8.39 -27.98
C SER A 180 0.85 -7.65 -29.07
N LYS A 181 2.19 -7.65 -28.96
CA LYS A 181 3.06 -7.11 -30.02
C LYS A 181 3.02 -7.90 -31.32
N TYR A 182 2.63 -9.15 -31.25
CA TYR A 182 2.59 -10.05 -32.40
C TYR A 182 1.20 -10.11 -33.04
N ASP A 183 0.17 -9.57 -32.37
CA ASP A 183 -1.18 -9.51 -32.90
C ASP A 183 -1.44 -8.20 -33.65
N LYS A 184 -1.60 -8.32 -34.99
CA LYS A 184 -1.89 -7.18 -35.86
C LYS A 184 -3.32 -6.65 -35.72
N THR A 185 -4.23 -7.44 -35.12
CA THR A 185 -5.64 -7.07 -34.95
C THR A 185 -5.90 -6.21 -33.72
N ALA A 186 -5.04 -6.30 -32.70
CA ALA A 186 -5.17 -5.57 -31.42
C ALA A 186 -4.94 -4.05 -31.52
N LYS A 187 -4.44 -3.53 -32.66
CA LYS A 187 -4.11 -2.10 -32.81
C LYS A 187 -5.30 -1.16 -32.98
N LYS A 188 -6.55 -1.65 -33.06
CA LYS A 188 -7.72 -0.83 -33.39
C LYS A 188 -8.59 -0.35 -32.23
N THR A 189 -8.29 -0.70 -30.96
CA THR A 189 -9.22 -0.44 -29.84
C THR A 189 -8.72 0.58 -28.79
N GLU A 190 -7.82 1.49 -29.16
CA GLU A 190 -7.52 2.67 -28.32
C GLU A 190 -8.34 3.90 -28.76
N GLU A 191 -9.62 3.78 -28.94
CA GLU A 191 -10.49 4.94 -28.95
C GLU A 191 -10.65 5.44 -27.51
N LYS A 192 -10.08 6.63 -27.27
CA LYS A 192 -10.20 7.39 -26.03
C LYS A 192 -11.65 7.77 -25.80
N VAL A 193 -12.42 6.93 -25.15
CA VAL A 193 -13.69 7.36 -24.58
C VAL A 193 -13.36 8.30 -23.41
N LYS A 194 -13.36 9.59 -23.67
CA LYS A 194 -13.29 10.64 -22.66
C LYS A 194 -14.68 10.83 -22.04
N ASN A 195 -15.20 9.83 -21.38
CA ASN A 195 -16.43 10.01 -20.63
C ASN A 195 -16.12 10.70 -19.31
N LYS A 196 -16.74 11.88 -19.11
CA LYS A 196 -16.62 12.64 -17.87
C LYS A 196 -17.51 12.00 -16.82
N VAL A 197 -16.90 11.51 -15.72
CA VAL A 197 -17.65 11.01 -14.57
C VAL A 197 -18.60 12.09 -14.04
N LYS A 198 -19.88 11.76 -13.87
CA LYS A 198 -20.83 12.62 -13.18
C LYS A 198 -20.63 12.51 -11.66
N TYR A 199 -19.95 13.47 -11.09
CA TYR A 199 -19.67 13.51 -9.66
C TYR A 199 -20.94 13.87 -8.87
N ASN A 200 -21.62 12.86 -8.34
CA ASN A 200 -22.70 13.06 -7.37
C ASN A 200 -22.11 13.12 -5.94
N LYS A 201 -22.95 13.51 -4.95
CA LYS A 201 -22.52 13.67 -3.55
C LYS A 201 -21.90 12.40 -2.96
N ILE A 202 -22.37 11.21 -3.36
CA ILE A 202 -21.83 9.93 -2.87
C ILE A 202 -20.46 9.68 -3.45
N ILE A 203 -20.27 9.83 -4.75
CA ILE A 203 -18.97 9.64 -5.42
C ILE A 203 -17.93 10.59 -4.80
N ILE A 204 -18.29 11.85 -4.55
CA ILE A 204 -17.38 12.80 -3.88
C ILE A 204 -17.03 12.30 -2.47
N MET A 205 -18.00 11.85 -1.68
CA MET A 205 -17.75 11.31 -0.33
C MET A 205 -16.90 10.05 -0.36
N LEU A 206 -17.07 9.17 -1.35
CA LEU A 206 -16.24 7.97 -1.54
C LEU A 206 -14.80 8.33 -1.88
N ILE A 207 -14.58 9.33 -2.75
CA ILE A 207 -13.24 9.82 -3.10
C ILE A 207 -12.57 10.43 -1.86
N ILE A 208 -13.30 11.21 -1.06
CA ILE A 208 -12.77 11.84 0.16
C ILE A 208 -12.42 10.77 1.20
N SER A 209 -13.34 9.84 1.50
CA SER A 209 -13.10 8.77 2.48
C SER A 209 -11.94 7.87 2.05
N TYR A 210 -11.90 7.42 0.80
CA TYR A 210 -10.76 6.65 0.28
C TYR A 210 -9.46 7.45 0.34
N GLY A 211 -9.53 8.72 -0.07
CA GLY A 211 -8.39 9.64 -0.11
C GLY A 211 -7.83 9.96 1.28
N LEU A 212 -8.62 9.90 2.35
CA LEU A 212 -8.18 10.16 3.72
C LEU A 212 -7.82 8.87 4.47
N PHE A 213 -8.65 7.83 4.41
CA PHE A 213 -8.43 6.56 5.12
C PHE A 213 -7.07 5.93 4.77
N TYR A 214 -6.77 5.82 3.48
CA TYR A 214 -5.55 5.15 3.02
C TYR A 214 -4.25 5.85 3.44
N PRO A 215 -4.13 7.18 3.32
CA PRO A 215 -3.00 7.92 3.88
C PRO A 215 -2.83 7.72 5.39
N ILE A 216 -3.93 7.70 6.16
CA ILE A 216 -3.87 7.45 7.60
C ILE A 216 -3.35 6.04 7.88
N VAL A 217 -3.88 5.00 7.20
CA VAL A 217 -3.40 3.61 7.30
C VAL A 217 -1.92 3.50 6.94
N ASN A 218 -1.51 4.08 5.80
CA ASN A 218 -0.12 4.01 5.36
C ASN A 218 0.83 4.74 6.33
N SER A 219 0.41 5.92 6.82
CA SER A 219 1.18 6.68 7.82
C SER A 219 1.19 5.96 9.17
N GLY A 220 0.08 5.36 9.59
CA GLY A 220 -0.01 4.53 10.78
C GLY A 220 0.91 3.29 10.70
N GLN A 221 1.04 2.69 9.52
CA GLN A 221 1.93 1.57 9.29
C GLN A 221 3.40 1.99 9.33
N SER A 222 3.80 3.04 8.61
CA SER A 222 5.20 3.47 8.53
C SER A 222 5.67 4.18 9.80
N ASN A 223 4.91 5.18 10.26
CA ASN A 223 5.25 5.95 11.45
C ASN A 223 5.00 5.15 12.73
N GLY A 224 3.99 4.27 12.75
CA GLY A 224 3.74 3.37 13.85
C GLY A 224 4.87 2.35 14.05
N LYS A 225 5.42 1.79 12.97
CA LYS A 225 6.61 0.93 13.04
C LYS A 225 7.80 1.69 13.62
N LEU A 226 8.05 2.92 13.15
CA LEU A 226 9.14 3.75 13.66
C LEU A 226 8.91 4.14 15.12
N PHE A 227 7.66 4.42 15.52
CA PHE A 227 7.29 4.75 16.89
C PHE A 227 7.54 3.57 17.86
N ILE A 228 7.07 2.37 17.50
CA ILE A 228 7.35 1.15 18.29
C ILE A 228 8.85 0.90 18.37
N GLN A 229 9.58 1.06 17.27
CA GLN A 229 11.03 0.89 17.25
C GLN A 229 11.75 1.86 18.20
N GLN A 230 11.38 3.14 18.19
CA GLN A 230 11.97 4.13 19.10
C GLN A 230 11.72 3.77 20.58
N GLU A 231 10.50 3.37 20.92
CA GLU A 231 10.15 2.96 22.28
C GLU A 231 10.88 1.67 22.71
N LEU A 232 11.10 0.72 21.78
CA LEU A 232 11.88 -0.50 22.04
C LEU A 232 13.36 -0.18 22.28
N LEU A 233 13.96 0.69 21.47
CA LEU A 233 15.38 1.09 21.59
C LEU A 233 15.70 1.84 22.91
N LEU A 234 14.69 2.41 23.58
CA LEU A 234 14.83 2.99 24.90
C LEU A 234 14.99 1.93 26.02
N LYS A 235 14.57 0.68 25.77
CA LYS A 235 14.49 -0.37 26.80
C LYS A 235 15.28 -1.62 26.45
N PHE A 236 15.55 -1.87 25.19
CA PHE A 236 16.20 -3.09 24.68
C PHE A 236 17.38 -2.76 23.77
N SER A 237 18.30 -3.73 23.65
CA SER A 237 19.38 -3.65 22.67
C SER A 237 18.86 -3.66 21.24
N VAL A 238 19.69 -3.28 20.28
CA VAL A 238 19.36 -3.26 18.84
C VAL A 238 18.95 -4.66 18.35
N GLU A 239 19.65 -5.71 18.82
CA GLU A 239 19.39 -7.09 18.44
C GLU A 239 18.00 -7.55 18.89
N LYS A 240 17.65 -7.31 20.17
CA LYS A 240 16.32 -7.62 20.70
C LYS A 240 15.22 -6.82 20.01
N THR A 241 15.47 -5.53 19.77
CA THR A 241 14.54 -4.67 19.05
C THR A 241 14.29 -5.18 17.63
N SER A 242 15.32 -5.61 16.92
CA SER A 242 15.20 -6.19 15.58
C SER A 242 14.30 -7.42 15.58
N LEU A 243 14.54 -8.36 16.49
CA LEU A 243 13.74 -9.60 16.60
C LEU A 243 12.27 -9.31 16.95
N ILE A 244 12.01 -8.40 17.89
CA ILE A 244 10.64 -8.03 18.26
C ILE A 244 9.91 -7.40 17.08
N ILE A 245 10.54 -6.47 16.35
CA ILE A 245 9.94 -5.86 15.17
C ILE A 245 9.69 -6.92 14.08
N GLY A 246 10.64 -7.82 13.83
CA GLY A 246 10.46 -8.91 12.88
C GLY A 246 9.27 -9.81 13.25
N ALA A 247 9.10 -10.14 14.53
CA ALA A 247 7.96 -10.91 15.02
C ALA A 247 6.63 -10.14 14.83
N ILE A 248 6.57 -8.86 15.18
CA ILE A 248 5.39 -8.00 14.97
C ILE A 248 5.00 -7.96 13.48
N LEU A 249 5.97 -7.77 12.59
CA LEU A 249 5.73 -7.75 11.16
C LEU A 249 5.25 -9.10 10.63
N CYS A 250 5.83 -10.20 11.09
CA CYS A 250 5.39 -11.55 10.74
C CYS A 250 3.93 -11.78 11.14
N VAL A 251 3.58 -11.54 12.42
CA VAL A 251 2.20 -11.66 12.92
C VAL A 251 1.24 -10.76 12.15
N SER A 252 1.64 -9.52 11.87
CA SER A 252 0.81 -8.58 11.12
C SER A 252 0.50 -9.04 9.69
N ARG A 253 1.45 -9.76 9.04
CA ARG A 253 1.22 -10.36 7.71
C ARG A 253 0.27 -11.55 7.77
N ILE A 254 0.38 -12.40 8.79
CA ILE A 254 -0.56 -13.49 9.03
C ILE A 254 -1.98 -12.93 9.22
N VAL A 255 -2.13 -11.95 10.10
CA VAL A 255 -3.43 -11.32 10.38
C VAL A 255 -4.02 -10.65 9.13
N ARG A 256 -3.21 -10.06 8.27
CA ARG A 256 -3.64 -9.52 6.99
C ARG A 256 -4.21 -10.59 6.04
N VAL A 257 -3.57 -11.77 5.96
CA VAL A 257 -4.08 -12.90 5.17
C VAL A 257 -5.41 -13.38 5.72
N ILE A 258 -5.50 -13.58 7.05
CA ILE A 258 -6.73 -14.00 7.72
C ILE A 258 -7.85 -13.00 7.49
N SER A 259 -7.55 -11.71 7.58
CA SER A 259 -8.53 -10.63 7.35
C SER A 259 -9.12 -10.69 5.94
N ASN A 260 -8.28 -10.87 4.93
CA ASN A 260 -8.73 -10.97 3.53
C ASN A 260 -9.62 -12.20 3.32
N MET A 261 -9.30 -13.35 3.93
CA MET A 261 -10.13 -14.55 3.87
C MET A 261 -11.46 -14.40 4.61
N ALA A 262 -11.44 -13.73 5.76
CA ALA A 262 -12.62 -13.53 6.61
C ALA A 262 -13.56 -12.43 6.08
N PHE A 263 -13.06 -11.52 5.23
CA PHE A 263 -13.77 -10.31 4.84
C PHE A 263 -15.14 -10.58 4.20
N ASN A 264 -15.25 -11.57 3.33
CA ASN A 264 -16.52 -11.92 2.70
C ASN A 264 -17.59 -12.30 3.74
N LYS A 265 -17.20 -13.06 4.78
CA LYS A 265 -18.11 -13.42 5.90
C LYS A 265 -18.49 -12.20 6.75
N ILE A 266 -17.52 -11.31 6.98
CA ILE A 266 -17.76 -10.06 7.73
C ILE A 266 -18.71 -9.16 6.94
N HIS A 267 -18.46 -8.97 5.65
CA HIS A 267 -19.29 -8.13 4.79
C HIS A 267 -20.71 -8.69 4.64
N SER A 268 -20.90 -10.00 4.46
CA SER A 268 -22.24 -10.61 4.38
C SER A 268 -23.06 -10.41 5.65
N LYS A 269 -22.41 -10.42 6.82
CA LYS A 269 -23.07 -10.23 8.13
C LYS A 269 -23.37 -8.76 8.43
N TYR A 270 -22.43 -7.85 8.19
CA TYR A 270 -22.52 -6.45 8.60
C TYR A 270 -22.91 -5.50 7.47
N LYS A 271 -22.88 -5.96 6.19
CA LYS A 271 -23.28 -5.19 5.01
C LYS A 271 -22.67 -3.78 5.00
N GLU A 272 -23.50 -2.76 4.83
CA GLU A 272 -23.08 -1.37 4.72
C GLU A 272 -22.48 -0.78 6.03
N LYS A 273 -22.67 -1.45 7.17
CA LYS A 273 -22.05 -1.04 8.44
C LYS A 273 -20.51 -1.12 8.40
N VAL A 274 -19.96 -1.92 7.50
CA VAL A 274 -18.51 -2.04 7.28
C VAL A 274 -17.89 -0.68 6.95
N SER A 275 -18.63 0.22 6.29
CA SER A 275 -18.18 1.57 5.92
C SER A 275 -17.64 2.40 7.08
N PHE A 276 -18.24 2.31 8.27
CA PHE A 276 -17.79 3.03 9.46
C PHE A 276 -17.08 2.14 10.48
N MET A 277 -17.34 0.83 10.51
CA MET A 277 -16.67 -0.10 11.44
C MET A 277 -15.16 -0.16 11.22
N LEU A 278 -14.70 -0.21 9.96
CA LEU A 278 -13.28 -0.26 9.67
C LEU A 278 -12.54 1.04 10.05
N PRO A 279 -13.05 2.25 9.76
CA PRO A 279 -12.50 3.50 10.29
C PRO A 279 -12.48 3.60 11.82
N ILE A 280 -13.51 3.09 12.52
CA ILE A 280 -13.49 3.01 14.00
C ILE A 280 -12.34 2.10 14.47
N LEU A 281 -12.16 0.95 13.86
CA LEU A 281 -11.02 0.06 14.17
C LEU A 281 -9.68 0.74 13.91
N LEU A 282 -9.57 1.58 12.86
CA LEU A 282 -8.37 2.38 12.60
C LEU A 282 -8.11 3.37 13.74
N MET A 283 -9.13 4.09 14.16
CA MET A 283 -9.06 5.02 15.29
C MET A 283 -8.63 4.31 16.58
N VAL A 284 -9.24 3.17 16.89
CA VAL A 284 -8.89 2.35 18.06
C VAL A 284 -7.44 1.84 17.95
N SER A 285 -6.99 1.42 16.77
CA SER A 285 -5.62 0.93 16.58
C SER A 285 -4.55 1.99 16.90
N ILE A 286 -4.76 3.22 16.43
CA ILE A 286 -3.84 4.33 16.70
C ILE A 286 -3.91 4.73 18.19
N PHE A 287 -5.11 4.74 18.78
CA PHE A 287 -5.30 4.97 20.21
C PHE A 287 -4.54 3.96 21.06
N LEU A 288 -4.62 2.65 20.73
CA LEU A 288 -3.86 1.61 21.43
C LEU A 288 -2.34 1.83 21.36
N MET A 289 -1.83 2.28 20.23
CA MET A 289 -0.40 2.57 20.11
C MET A 289 0.03 3.73 21.01
N ILE A 290 -0.79 4.78 21.08
CA ILE A 290 -0.51 5.96 21.93
C ILE A 290 -0.65 5.59 23.42
N SER A 291 -1.76 4.95 23.81
CA SER A 291 -2.02 4.56 25.20
C SER A 291 -0.99 3.55 25.70
N GLY A 292 -0.61 2.57 24.85
CA GLY A 292 0.47 1.65 25.16
C GLY A 292 1.79 2.37 25.48
N SER A 293 2.14 3.42 24.72
CA SER A 293 3.36 4.19 24.96
C SER A 293 3.38 4.92 26.29
N MET A 294 2.21 5.17 26.90
CA MET A 294 2.10 5.83 28.20
C MET A 294 2.32 4.89 29.40
N ILE A 295 2.34 3.59 29.17
CA ILE A 295 2.56 2.58 30.23
C ILE A 295 4.05 2.52 30.55
N ASN A 296 4.44 2.95 31.73
CA ASN A 296 5.86 2.97 32.14
C ASN A 296 6.24 1.77 33.03
N ASN A 297 5.33 1.26 33.84
CA ASN A 297 5.61 0.27 34.86
C ASN A 297 5.62 -1.19 34.33
N PHE A 298 4.88 -1.49 33.27
CA PHE A 298 4.73 -2.85 32.73
C PHE A 298 5.24 -2.92 31.29
N ILE A 299 6.56 -3.11 31.13
CA ILE A 299 7.24 -3.07 29.82
C ILE A 299 6.61 -4.06 28.83
N ILE A 300 6.33 -5.29 29.23
CA ILE A 300 5.74 -6.31 28.37
C ILE A 300 4.34 -5.89 27.90
N LEU A 301 3.49 -5.43 28.83
CA LEU A 301 2.14 -4.96 28.52
C LEU A 301 2.15 -3.76 27.58
N LYS A 302 3.07 -2.80 27.78
CA LYS A 302 3.31 -1.67 26.87
C LYS A 302 3.45 -2.13 25.44
N PHE A 303 4.40 -3.06 25.18
CA PHE A 303 4.69 -3.48 23.81
C PHE A 303 3.63 -4.41 23.24
N ILE A 304 2.93 -5.19 24.05
CA ILE A 304 1.78 -5.98 23.60
C ILE A 304 0.68 -5.06 23.07
N ILE A 305 0.31 -4.01 23.82
CA ILE A 305 -0.75 -3.07 23.44
C ILE A 305 -0.36 -2.28 22.17
N MET A 306 0.89 -1.78 22.11
CA MET A 306 1.37 -1.07 20.93
C MET A 306 1.39 -1.98 19.69
N SER A 307 1.84 -3.23 19.84
CA SER A 307 1.88 -4.21 18.75
C SER A 307 0.48 -4.61 18.30
N LEU A 308 -0.47 -4.75 19.21
CA LEU A 308 -1.87 -5.03 18.89
C LEU A 308 -2.46 -3.90 18.04
N GLY A 309 -2.22 -2.63 18.41
CA GLY A 309 -2.62 -1.47 17.61
C GLY A 309 -2.03 -1.54 16.19
N TYR A 310 -0.75 -1.85 16.06
CA TYR A 310 -0.09 -1.99 14.76
C TYR A 310 -0.68 -3.11 13.89
N VAL A 311 -0.96 -4.27 14.49
CA VAL A 311 -1.54 -5.43 13.79
C VAL A 311 -2.96 -5.13 13.29
N ILE A 312 -3.77 -4.40 14.06
CA ILE A 312 -5.13 -3.98 13.65
C ILE A 312 -5.08 -3.09 12.41
N ILE A 313 -4.09 -2.21 12.25
CA ILE A 313 -3.93 -1.39 11.03
C ILE A 313 -3.84 -2.27 9.77
N LEU A 314 -3.11 -3.36 9.84
CA LEU A 314 -2.95 -4.28 8.70
C LEU A 314 -4.19 -5.16 8.48
N PHE A 315 -4.93 -5.48 9.54
CA PHE A 315 -6.20 -6.18 9.44
C PHE A 315 -7.24 -5.42 8.62
N ILE A 316 -7.36 -4.10 8.79
CA ILE A 316 -8.40 -3.28 8.16
C ILE A 316 -8.05 -2.77 6.75
N ARG A 317 -6.78 -2.79 6.39
CA ARG A 317 -6.23 -2.12 5.20
C ARG A 317 -6.88 -2.59 3.88
N ASP A 318 -6.80 -3.89 3.61
CA ASP A 318 -7.26 -4.45 2.34
C ASP A 318 -8.79 -4.58 2.30
N PRO A 319 -9.49 -5.01 3.38
CA PRO A 319 -10.94 -5.02 3.46
C PRO A 319 -11.60 -3.68 3.11
N PHE A 320 -11.08 -2.59 3.64
CA PHE A 320 -11.62 -1.26 3.33
C PHE A 320 -11.46 -0.91 1.85
N LYS A 321 -10.32 -1.26 1.24
CA LYS A 321 -10.09 -1.03 -0.19
C LYS A 321 -11.14 -1.71 -1.04
N VAL A 322 -11.31 -3.00 -0.82
CA VAL A 322 -12.24 -3.82 -1.59
C VAL A 322 -13.65 -3.26 -1.44
N TYR A 323 -14.06 -2.95 -0.21
CA TYR A 323 -15.40 -2.43 0.07
C TYR A 323 -15.67 -1.07 -0.62
N ILE A 324 -14.78 -0.09 -0.44
CA ILE A 324 -14.99 1.26 -0.99
C ILE A 324 -14.89 1.27 -2.52
N GLN A 325 -13.98 0.50 -3.10
CA GLN A 325 -13.89 0.38 -4.56
C GLN A 325 -15.12 -0.29 -5.16
N ASP A 326 -15.62 -1.38 -4.57
CA ASP A 326 -16.86 -2.03 -5.00
C ASP A 326 -18.05 -1.05 -4.94
N LEU A 327 -18.17 -0.33 -3.81
CA LEU A 327 -19.23 0.67 -3.64
C LEU A 327 -19.11 1.82 -4.67
N ALA A 328 -17.90 2.25 -4.99
CA ALA A 328 -17.65 3.28 -6.00
C ALA A 328 -18.05 2.79 -7.40
N LEU A 329 -17.67 1.56 -7.76
CA LEU A 329 -17.98 0.97 -9.06
C LEU A 329 -19.47 0.73 -9.28
N ARG A 330 -20.24 0.43 -8.23
CA ARG A 330 -21.72 0.29 -8.31
C ARG A 330 -22.43 1.63 -8.58
N ASN A 331 -21.79 2.76 -8.31
CA ASN A 331 -22.38 4.10 -8.44
C ASN A 331 -22.01 4.82 -9.76
N VAL A 332 -21.32 4.15 -10.69
CA VAL A 332 -20.92 4.71 -11.98
C VAL A 332 -21.15 3.70 -13.11
N ASN A 333 -21.30 4.20 -14.34
CA ASN A 333 -21.39 3.36 -15.52
C ASN A 333 -20.03 2.69 -15.83
N ASN A 334 -20.06 1.56 -16.55
CA ASN A 334 -18.84 0.79 -16.88
C ASN A 334 -17.74 1.64 -17.54
N GLU A 335 -18.11 2.57 -18.42
CA GLU A 335 -17.17 3.46 -19.11
C GLU A 335 -16.49 4.48 -18.20
N GLU A 336 -17.10 4.81 -17.07
CA GLU A 336 -16.61 5.80 -16.10
C GLU A 336 -15.76 5.16 -14.98
N GLN A 337 -15.83 3.83 -14.81
CA GLN A 337 -15.20 3.11 -13.70
C GLN A 337 -13.70 3.33 -13.62
N GLN A 338 -12.99 3.23 -14.74
CA GLN A 338 -11.55 3.43 -14.78
C GLN A 338 -11.14 4.85 -14.39
N THR A 339 -11.89 5.84 -14.87
CA THR A 339 -11.65 7.26 -14.53
C THR A 339 -11.86 7.51 -13.05
N LEU A 340 -12.93 6.94 -12.46
CA LEU A 340 -13.22 7.07 -11.04
C LEU A 340 -12.12 6.45 -10.17
N LEU A 341 -11.72 5.20 -10.45
CA LEU A 341 -10.65 4.55 -9.71
C LEU A 341 -9.32 5.31 -9.79
N THR A 342 -9.00 5.85 -10.98
CA THR A 342 -7.80 6.68 -11.16
C THR A 342 -7.88 7.98 -10.33
N THR A 343 -9.05 8.61 -10.27
CA THR A 343 -9.29 9.81 -9.46
C THR A 343 -9.14 9.51 -7.96
N MET A 344 -9.69 8.38 -7.50
CA MET A 344 -9.53 7.94 -6.11
C MET A 344 -8.05 7.70 -5.75
N GLU A 345 -7.30 7.03 -6.60
CA GLU A 345 -5.87 6.79 -6.39
C GLU A 345 -5.03 8.09 -6.43
N LEU A 346 -5.40 9.04 -7.29
CA LEU A 346 -4.75 10.36 -7.34
C LEU A 346 -5.03 11.15 -6.05
N SER A 347 -6.30 11.20 -5.60
CA SER A 347 -6.69 11.82 -4.33
C SER A 347 -5.88 11.24 -3.17
N ARG A 348 -5.78 9.92 -3.08
CA ARG A 348 -4.96 9.23 -2.08
C ARG A 348 -3.51 9.66 -2.10
N LYS A 349 -2.88 9.75 -3.28
CA LYS A 349 -1.48 10.17 -3.43
C LYS A 349 -1.26 11.60 -2.95
N ILE A 350 -2.13 12.52 -3.37
CA ILE A 350 -2.04 13.93 -3.00
C ILE A 350 -2.18 14.08 -1.47
N ILE A 351 -3.24 13.53 -0.88
CA ILE A 351 -3.48 13.64 0.57
C ILE A 351 -2.35 12.99 1.36
N ARG A 352 -1.85 11.82 0.93
CA ARG A 352 -0.71 11.17 1.57
C ARG A 352 0.54 12.04 1.55
N THR A 353 0.82 12.71 0.43
CA THR A 353 1.97 13.61 0.31
C THR A 353 1.83 14.82 1.25
N MET A 354 0.62 15.41 1.32
CA MET A 354 0.36 16.53 2.23
C MET A 354 0.52 16.14 3.70
N ILE A 355 -0.03 14.98 4.12
CA ILE A 355 0.10 14.47 5.47
C ILE A 355 1.57 14.19 5.80
N SER A 356 2.31 13.54 4.91
CA SER A 356 3.71 13.20 5.11
C SER A 356 4.59 14.44 5.20
N LEU A 357 4.30 15.48 4.41
CA LEU A 357 5.02 16.76 4.46
C LEU A 357 4.80 17.46 5.80
N ASN A 358 3.55 17.53 6.28
CA ASN A 358 3.24 18.09 7.60
C ASN A 358 3.94 17.31 8.72
N PHE A 359 3.94 15.98 8.66
CA PHE A 359 4.63 15.15 9.66
C PHE A 359 6.14 15.38 9.64
N THR A 360 6.74 15.55 8.46
CA THR A 360 8.16 15.91 8.36
C THR A 360 8.45 17.22 9.10
N MET A 361 7.65 18.27 8.87
CA MET A 361 7.81 19.56 9.52
C MET A 361 7.64 19.48 11.04
N ILE A 362 6.64 18.73 11.52
CA ILE A 362 6.39 18.53 12.94
C ILE A 362 7.56 17.80 13.61
N LEU A 363 8.13 16.78 12.97
CA LEU A 363 9.23 15.98 13.51
C LEU A 363 10.57 16.72 13.58
N LEU A 364 10.71 17.89 12.96
CA LEU A 364 11.91 18.71 13.13
C LEU A 364 12.10 19.15 14.59
N ASN A 365 10.98 19.42 15.29
CA ASN A 365 11.01 19.99 16.65
C ASN A 365 10.23 19.16 17.68
N ASN A 366 9.59 18.04 17.26
CA ASN A 366 8.71 17.26 18.14
C ASN A 366 9.03 15.76 18.06
N PRO A 367 8.77 14.99 19.14
CA PRO A 367 8.90 13.54 19.13
C PRO A 367 7.81 12.87 18.28
N MET A 368 8.06 11.63 17.85
CA MET A 368 7.13 10.82 17.04
C MET A 368 5.75 10.67 17.68
N LYS A 369 5.65 10.72 19.02
CA LYS A 369 4.38 10.66 19.75
C LYS A 369 3.40 11.76 19.31
N VAL A 370 3.89 12.99 19.02
CA VAL A 370 3.04 14.09 18.54
C VAL A 370 2.43 13.76 17.18
N VAL A 371 3.22 13.16 16.28
CA VAL A 371 2.72 12.69 14.97
C VAL A 371 1.61 11.64 15.15
N MET A 372 1.78 10.72 16.10
CA MET A 372 0.76 9.70 16.38
C MET A 372 -0.54 10.33 16.94
N VAL A 373 -0.45 11.36 17.78
CA VAL A 373 -1.62 12.09 18.31
C VAL A 373 -2.36 12.82 17.16
N ILE A 374 -1.64 13.46 16.25
CA ILE A 374 -2.25 14.12 15.08
C ILE A 374 -2.90 13.08 14.18
N LEU A 375 -2.24 11.94 13.95
CA LEU A 375 -2.79 10.83 13.18
C LEU A 375 -4.09 10.29 13.81
N PHE A 376 -4.16 10.24 15.13
CA PHE A 376 -5.39 9.92 15.87
C PHE A 376 -6.48 10.95 15.60
N GLY A 377 -6.19 12.24 15.64
CA GLY A 377 -7.13 13.31 15.28
C GLY A 377 -7.67 13.17 13.85
N LEU A 378 -6.78 12.87 12.87
CA LEU A 378 -7.19 12.60 11.49
C LEU A 378 -8.09 11.36 11.38
N SER A 379 -7.84 10.33 12.18
CA SER A 379 -8.68 9.12 12.20
C SER A 379 -10.09 9.40 12.75
N ILE A 380 -10.24 10.32 13.70
CA ILE A 380 -11.55 10.79 14.18
C ILE A 380 -12.32 11.47 13.04
N ILE A 381 -11.66 12.34 12.28
CA ILE A 381 -12.26 13.01 11.11
C ILE A 381 -12.74 11.97 10.10
N GLU A 382 -11.93 10.95 9.82
CA GLU A 382 -12.31 9.86 8.90
C GLU A 382 -13.53 9.08 9.40
N VAL A 383 -13.63 8.79 10.70
CA VAL A 383 -14.81 8.15 11.29
C VAL A 383 -16.06 8.99 11.06
N LEU A 384 -16.00 10.31 11.26
CA LEU A 384 -17.14 11.22 11.04
C LEU A 384 -17.57 11.23 9.56
N ILE A 385 -16.59 11.27 8.63
CA ILE A 385 -16.85 11.18 7.18
C ILE A 385 -17.52 9.86 6.84
N SER A 386 -17.03 8.75 7.38
CA SER A 386 -17.54 7.40 7.12
C SER A 386 -18.94 7.17 7.70
N ILE A 387 -19.26 7.74 8.86
CA ILE A 387 -20.62 7.73 9.41
C ILE A 387 -21.58 8.52 8.50
N ARG A 388 -21.16 9.67 7.99
CA ARG A 388 -21.96 10.45 7.03
C ARG A 388 -22.19 9.67 5.73
N LEU A 389 -21.14 9.03 5.20
CA LEU A 389 -21.22 8.16 4.02
C LEU A 389 -22.23 7.04 4.25
N TYR A 390 -22.16 6.33 5.38
CA TYR A 390 -23.10 5.27 5.75
C TYR A 390 -24.56 5.76 5.75
N LYS A 391 -24.85 6.93 6.36
CA LYS A 391 -26.18 7.52 6.35
C LYS A 391 -26.68 7.83 4.92
N MET A 392 -25.80 8.30 4.03
CA MET A 392 -26.14 8.56 2.63
C MET A 392 -26.48 7.28 1.88
N ILE A 393 -25.72 6.20 2.07
CA ILE A 393 -25.98 4.88 1.47
C ILE A 393 -27.34 4.36 1.90
N LEU A 394 -27.64 4.38 3.21
CA LEU A 394 -28.94 3.92 3.73
C LEU A 394 -30.14 4.71 3.17
N ASN A 395 -29.98 5.99 2.92
CA ASN A 395 -31.04 6.81 2.34
C ASN A 395 -31.33 6.41 0.89
N ILE A 396 -30.31 6.06 0.11
CA ILE A 396 -30.51 5.58 -1.27
C ILE A 396 -31.21 4.23 -1.27
N ASP A 397 -30.76 3.29 -0.47
CA ASP A 397 -31.40 1.97 -0.36
C ASP A 397 -32.90 2.07 0.00
N LYS A 398 -33.25 3.03 0.87
CA LYS A 398 -34.65 3.30 1.23
C LYS A 398 -35.46 3.85 0.04
N ILE A 399 -34.85 4.77 -0.74
CA ILE A 399 -35.50 5.37 -1.91
C ILE A 399 -35.70 4.30 -3.01
N GLU A 400 -34.71 3.47 -3.26
CA GLU A 400 -34.81 2.39 -4.26
C GLU A 400 -35.85 1.33 -3.86
N LYS A 401 -35.87 0.91 -2.59
CA LYS A 401 -36.90 0.01 -2.08
C LYS A 401 -38.30 0.59 -2.22
N LYS A 402 -38.48 1.90 -1.96
CA LYS A 402 -39.76 2.57 -2.14
C LYS A 402 -40.18 2.64 -3.60
N LYS A 403 -39.25 2.92 -4.52
CA LYS A 403 -39.52 2.89 -5.96
C LYS A 403 -39.94 1.49 -6.46
N ARG A 404 -39.24 0.43 -6.00
CA ARG A 404 -39.59 -0.96 -6.37
C ARG A 404 -40.95 -1.36 -5.87
N LYS A 405 -41.36 -0.96 -4.62
CA LYS A 405 -42.69 -1.22 -4.11
C LYS A 405 -43.77 -0.54 -4.97
N ILE A 406 -43.58 0.73 -5.31
CA ILE A 406 -44.54 1.48 -6.16
C ILE A 406 -44.65 0.85 -7.56
N TYR A 407 -43.58 0.25 -8.09
CA TYR A 407 -43.59 -0.42 -9.40
C TYR A 407 -44.35 -1.75 -9.34
N VAL A 408 -44.20 -2.51 -8.25
CA VAL A 408 -44.92 -3.80 -8.03
C VAL A 408 -46.39 -3.58 -7.74
N GLU A 409 -46.79 -2.46 -7.10
CA GLU A 409 -48.17 -2.11 -6.85
C GLU A 409 -48.90 -1.54 -8.09
N LYS A 410 -48.18 -1.21 -9.16
CA LYS A 410 -48.71 -0.69 -10.44
C LYS A 410 -48.78 -1.73 -11.56
N VAL A 411 -48.23 -2.93 -11.35
CA VAL A 411 -48.32 -4.12 -12.23
C VAL A 411 -49.32 -5.11 -11.63
#